data_f411d94518b176711573946a1b5d923e
#
_entry.id   f411d94518b176711573946a1b5d923e
#
_cell.length_a   1.000
_cell.length_b   1.000
_cell.length_c   1.000
_cell.angle_alpha   90.00
_cell.angle_beta   90.00
_cell.angle_gamma   90.00
#
_symmetry.space_group_name_H-M   'P 1'
#
loop_
_entity.id
_entity.type
_entity.pdbx_description
1 polymer ?
#
loop_
_entity_poly.entity_id
_entity_poly.type
_entity_poly.pdbx_seq_one_letter_code
_entity_poly.pdbx_strand_id
1 'polypeptide(L)'
;MLEALRANPALLKLDLYCRGVRLDGPSGPAGIKEDGGRQILRTRAGLGSGLELILPGDLWTNVPVTERFVADSPYTLDRVDGRYLLRWNGSAIAPVRLSPRPSWYDRTTASGRPMTRIGTLQGTYLGIYQAKVCEYWTAKPERVNCKFCSVGLNLGVDDADEKSVAEVLEVVRAARDESGITYVDFNTGHYDGDTYLDLLTPYIRRIKRELGLLVGVQTPPHRDLDRYRELRALGVNRVSFCFEIFDRAIFRELCPGKHDEYGLDHYLEAIRFCATLGRSGPAGEPWVTNGEIIAGLEPPESSIRAIDWITSVGAIPTVCVFRPLTGTDLATAPPPRTEDLVPVFRHLYEACMERGLPIGCAPNVHVSLVLLPEECRSLSSRRYPWKSLKLAALAWGFERRFTRQCAALS
;
A
#
# COMPACT_ATOMS: atom_id res chain seq x y z
N MET A 1 17.96 -21.60 -3.30
CA MET A 1 16.68 -20.91 -3.05
C MET A 1 16.25 -21.06 -1.58
N LEU A 2 15.96 -22.26 -1.07
CA LEU A 2 15.42 -22.46 0.29
C LEU A 2 16.26 -21.79 1.41
N GLU A 3 17.56 -21.97 1.42
CA GLU A 3 18.45 -21.35 2.42
C GLU A 3 18.47 -19.82 2.31
N ALA A 4 18.40 -19.27 1.10
CA ALA A 4 18.32 -17.83 0.91
C ALA A 4 16.99 -17.25 1.45
N LEU A 5 15.87 -17.96 1.26
CA LEU A 5 14.57 -17.57 1.78
C LEU A 5 14.53 -17.62 3.32
N ARG A 6 15.17 -18.62 3.94
CA ARG A 6 15.31 -18.71 5.40
C ARG A 6 16.14 -17.58 5.99
N ALA A 7 17.21 -17.20 5.29
CA ALA A 7 18.17 -16.21 5.76
C ALA A 7 17.74 -14.76 5.52
N ASN A 8 16.78 -14.50 4.59
CA ASN A 8 16.45 -13.16 4.17
C ASN A 8 14.92 -12.95 4.13
N PRO A 9 14.33 -12.37 5.19
CA PRO A 9 12.89 -12.13 5.26
C PRO A 9 12.35 -11.19 4.16
N ALA A 10 13.14 -10.22 3.67
CA ALA A 10 12.71 -9.37 2.56
C ALA A 10 12.62 -10.15 1.25
N LEU A 11 13.57 -11.06 0.99
CA LEU A 11 13.49 -11.96 -0.16
C LEU A 11 12.27 -12.88 -0.04
N LEU A 12 12.01 -13.39 1.16
CA LEU A 12 10.83 -14.22 1.45
C LEU A 12 9.54 -13.45 1.19
N LYS A 13 9.42 -12.21 1.68
CA LYS A 13 8.27 -11.34 1.45
C LYS A 13 8.04 -11.10 -0.05
N LEU A 14 9.10 -10.81 -0.79
CA LEU A 14 9.05 -10.60 -2.24
C LEU A 14 8.61 -11.87 -2.99
N ASP A 15 9.18 -13.02 -2.64
CA ASP A 15 8.85 -14.29 -3.30
C ASP A 15 7.39 -14.72 -3.01
N LEU A 16 6.90 -14.43 -1.80
CA LEU A 16 5.49 -14.66 -1.44
C LEU A 16 4.53 -13.78 -2.27
N TYR A 17 4.90 -12.55 -2.59
CA TYR A 17 4.09 -11.72 -3.50
C TYR A 17 4.00 -12.29 -4.91
N CYS A 18 5.09 -12.87 -5.39
CA CYS A 18 5.16 -13.44 -6.74
C CYS A 18 4.45 -14.81 -6.84
N ARG A 19 4.45 -15.60 -5.76
CA ARG A 19 4.00 -17.01 -5.80
C ARG A 19 2.73 -17.29 -5.01
N GLY A 20 2.42 -16.47 -4.01
CA GLY A 20 1.31 -16.71 -3.09
C GLY A 20 1.54 -17.91 -2.17
N VAL A 21 0.53 -18.27 -1.40
CA VAL A 21 0.51 -19.42 -0.48
C VAL A 21 -0.74 -20.25 -0.71
N ARG A 22 -0.59 -21.55 -0.90
CA ARG A 22 -1.71 -22.49 -0.93
C ARG A 22 -2.23 -22.75 0.49
N LEU A 23 -3.54 -22.71 0.63
CA LEU A 23 -4.25 -23.02 1.87
C LEU A 23 -4.93 -24.39 1.79
N ASP A 24 -4.22 -25.39 1.26
CA ASP A 24 -4.62 -26.79 1.20
C ASP A 24 -4.10 -27.52 2.44
N GLY A 25 -4.86 -28.47 2.95
CA GLY A 25 -4.50 -29.27 4.12
C GLY A 25 -5.20 -28.84 5.42
N PRO A 26 -4.71 -29.31 6.58
CA PRO A 26 -5.35 -29.09 7.89
C PRO A 26 -5.47 -27.61 8.27
N SER A 27 -4.60 -26.77 7.74
CA SER A 27 -4.61 -25.31 7.95
C SER A 27 -5.33 -24.54 6.86
N GLY A 28 -6.09 -25.22 5.99
CA GLY A 28 -6.86 -24.62 4.91
C GLY A 28 -7.86 -23.56 5.34
N PRO A 29 -8.68 -23.02 4.42
CA PRO A 29 -9.61 -21.92 4.73
C PRO A 29 -10.49 -22.15 5.94
N ALA A 30 -10.83 -23.42 6.25
CA ALA A 30 -11.59 -23.78 7.44
C ALA A 30 -10.78 -23.57 8.73
N GLY A 31 -9.51 -24.05 8.79
CA GLY A 31 -8.65 -23.89 9.96
C GLY A 31 -8.31 -22.43 10.27
N ILE A 32 -8.13 -21.61 9.24
CA ILE A 32 -7.91 -20.16 9.41
C ILE A 32 -9.17 -19.48 9.94
N LYS A 33 -10.37 -19.94 9.56
CA LYS A 33 -11.65 -19.44 10.08
C LYS A 33 -11.87 -19.85 11.55
N GLU A 34 -11.43 -21.03 11.94
CA GLU A 34 -11.54 -21.51 13.32
C GLU A 34 -10.70 -20.67 14.30
N ASP A 35 -9.59 -20.11 13.84
CA ASP A 35 -8.68 -19.28 14.63
C ASP A 35 -9.19 -17.84 14.84
N GLY A 36 -10.46 -17.68 15.14
CA GLY A 36 -11.11 -16.43 15.46
C GLY A 36 -11.89 -15.79 14.30
N GLY A 37 -12.41 -16.58 13.35
CA GLY A 37 -13.27 -16.10 12.28
C GLY A 37 -12.55 -15.20 11.28
N ARG A 38 -11.24 -15.34 11.13
CA ARG A 38 -10.43 -14.55 10.23
C ARG A 38 -10.87 -14.74 8.79
N GLN A 39 -11.11 -13.64 8.12
CA GLN A 39 -11.52 -13.63 6.73
C GLN A 39 -10.36 -13.16 5.86
N ILE A 40 -10.25 -13.76 4.69
CA ILE A 40 -9.44 -13.23 3.60
C ILE A 40 -10.23 -12.06 3.04
N LEU A 41 -9.75 -10.85 3.31
CA LEU A 41 -10.41 -9.64 2.85
C LEU A 41 -9.85 -9.23 1.49
N ARG A 42 -10.71 -8.80 0.59
CA ARG A 42 -10.28 -8.11 -0.63
C ARG A 42 -9.75 -6.75 -0.25
N THR A 43 -8.59 -6.43 -0.78
CA THR A 43 -8.01 -5.11 -0.57
C THR A 43 -8.61 -4.11 -1.55
N ARG A 44 -8.74 -2.87 -1.11
CA ARG A 44 -9.39 -1.81 -1.86
C ARG A 44 -8.61 -1.31 -3.05
N ALA A 45 -7.33 -1.23 -2.91
CA ALA A 45 -6.46 -0.52 -3.86
C ALA A 45 -6.17 -1.29 -5.15
N GLY A 46 -7.02 -2.21 -5.55
CA GLY A 46 -6.82 -2.96 -6.78
C GLY A 46 -5.72 -4.02 -6.72
N LEU A 47 -5.22 -4.35 -5.52
CA LEU A 47 -4.18 -5.36 -5.32
C LEU A 47 -4.73 -6.75 -4.95
N GLY A 48 -6.04 -6.93 -5.04
CA GLY A 48 -6.70 -8.22 -4.83
C GLY A 48 -6.89 -8.58 -3.36
N SER A 49 -7.28 -9.82 -3.12
CA SER A 49 -7.44 -10.41 -1.81
C SER A 49 -6.19 -11.17 -1.39
N GLY A 50 -5.92 -11.21 -0.09
CA GLY A 50 -4.79 -11.95 0.43
C GLY A 50 -4.92 -12.23 1.91
N LEU A 51 -4.05 -13.11 2.40
CA LEU A 51 -3.91 -13.42 3.81
C LEU A 51 -2.80 -12.54 4.40
N GLU A 52 -3.12 -11.78 5.44
CA GLU A 52 -2.09 -11.00 6.14
C GLU A 52 -1.30 -11.88 7.10
N LEU A 53 0.00 -11.96 6.85
CA LEU A 53 0.99 -12.65 7.66
C LEU A 53 2.03 -11.66 8.19
N ILE A 54 2.59 -11.98 9.35
CA ILE A 54 3.75 -11.33 9.92
C ILE A 54 4.90 -12.32 9.88
N LEU A 55 5.90 -12.03 9.05
CA LEU A 55 7.11 -12.80 8.84
C LEU A 55 8.15 -12.49 9.92
N PRO A 56 9.24 -13.29 10.03
CA PRO A 56 10.38 -12.96 10.88
C PRO A 56 10.90 -11.54 10.63
N GLY A 57 11.31 -10.85 11.70
CA GLY A 57 11.73 -9.45 11.63
C GLY A 57 10.58 -8.45 11.58
N ASP A 58 9.38 -8.89 11.94
CA ASP A 58 8.15 -8.08 11.99
C ASP A 58 7.74 -7.49 10.62
N LEU A 59 8.01 -8.25 9.55
CA LEU A 59 7.61 -7.86 8.20
C LEU A 59 6.17 -8.28 7.93
N TRP A 60 5.30 -7.30 7.80
CA TRP A 60 3.89 -7.49 7.44
C TRP A 60 3.75 -7.75 5.94
N THR A 61 2.98 -8.73 5.57
CA THR A 61 2.78 -9.09 4.17
C THR A 61 1.34 -9.55 3.91
N ASN A 62 0.76 -9.08 2.82
CA ASN A 62 -0.53 -9.56 2.31
C ASN A 62 -0.27 -10.55 1.18
N VAL A 63 -0.35 -11.83 1.49
CA VAL A 63 0.04 -12.91 0.58
C VAL A 63 -1.14 -13.34 -0.29
N PRO A 64 -1.01 -13.42 -1.63
CA PRO A 64 -2.03 -13.98 -2.51
C PRO A 64 -2.38 -15.41 -2.13
N VAL A 65 -3.68 -15.72 -2.06
CA VAL A 65 -4.17 -17.07 -1.68
C VAL A 65 -5.35 -17.54 -2.55
N THR A 66 -5.95 -16.65 -3.35
CA THR A 66 -7.16 -16.95 -4.14
C THR A 66 -6.95 -16.85 -5.65
N GLU A 67 -5.86 -16.25 -6.08
CA GLU A 67 -5.52 -16.07 -7.48
C GLU A 67 -5.11 -17.40 -8.14
N ARG A 68 -5.34 -17.52 -9.45
CA ARG A 68 -5.09 -18.77 -10.19
C ARG A 68 -3.65 -19.27 -10.06
N PHE A 69 -2.67 -18.36 -10.13
CA PHE A 69 -1.25 -18.73 -10.07
C PHE A 69 -0.83 -19.34 -8.73
N VAL A 70 -1.63 -19.15 -7.68
CA VAL A 70 -1.36 -19.71 -6.35
C VAL A 70 -1.50 -21.24 -6.34
N ALA A 71 -2.26 -21.83 -7.26
CA ALA A 71 -2.41 -23.28 -7.37
C ALA A 71 -1.06 -23.99 -7.56
N ASP A 72 -0.12 -23.34 -8.26
CA ASP A 72 1.23 -23.87 -8.54
C ASP A 72 2.28 -23.41 -7.51
N SER A 73 1.85 -22.72 -6.44
CA SER A 73 2.77 -22.21 -5.43
C SER A 73 3.48 -23.36 -4.70
N PRO A 74 4.80 -23.27 -4.50
CA PRO A 74 5.53 -24.20 -3.64
C PRO A 74 5.27 -23.97 -2.15
N TYR A 75 4.62 -22.85 -1.81
CA TYR A 75 4.36 -22.49 -0.42
C TYR A 75 3.05 -23.12 0.08
N THR A 76 3.13 -23.65 1.31
CA THR A 76 1.96 -24.06 2.12
C THR A 76 2.08 -23.48 3.52
N LEU A 77 0.95 -23.34 4.19
CA LEU A 77 0.88 -22.86 5.57
C LEU A 77 0.32 -23.98 6.45
N ASP A 78 1.14 -24.46 7.38
CA ASP A 78 0.74 -25.49 8.35
C ASP A 78 0.53 -24.90 9.74
N ARG A 79 -0.27 -25.59 10.56
CA ARG A 79 -0.41 -25.31 11.98
C ARG A 79 0.23 -26.45 12.79
N VAL A 80 1.30 -26.14 13.50
CA VAL A 80 2.06 -27.08 14.32
C VAL A 80 2.11 -26.53 15.75
N ASP A 81 1.62 -27.29 16.72
CA ASP A 81 1.58 -26.92 18.14
C ASP A 81 0.99 -25.50 18.38
N GLY A 82 -0.11 -25.18 17.67
CA GLY A 82 -0.79 -23.89 17.77
C GLY A 82 -0.10 -22.72 17.06
N ARG A 83 1.05 -22.94 16.41
CA ARG A 83 1.81 -21.92 15.68
C ARG A 83 1.72 -22.17 14.18
N TYR A 84 1.72 -21.11 13.38
CA TYR A 84 1.78 -21.22 11.92
C TYR A 84 3.23 -21.36 11.46
N LEU A 85 3.44 -22.32 10.57
CA LEU A 85 4.72 -22.63 9.96
C LEU A 85 4.60 -22.56 8.44
N LEU A 86 5.35 -21.65 7.83
CA LEU A 86 5.45 -21.53 6.38
C LEU A 86 6.40 -22.62 5.85
N ARG A 87 5.98 -23.34 4.82
CA ARG A 87 6.77 -24.38 4.15
C ARG A 87 6.99 -24.07 2.69
N TRP A 88 8.05 -24.63 2.14
CA TRP A 88 8.40 -24.64 0.73
C TRP A 88 8.60 -26.09 0.30
N ASN A 89 7.75 -26.61 -0.59
CA ASN A 89 7.77 -28.01 -1.01
C ASN A 89 7.88 -28.97 0.18
N GLY A 90 7.09 -28.77 1.22
CA GLY A 90 7.09 -29.56 2.45
C GLY A 90 8.20 -29.21 3.45
N SER A 91 9.27 -28.52 3.07
CA SER A 91 10.35 -28.13 3.95
C SER A 91 10.02 -26.87 4.74
N ALA A 92 10.23 -26.87 6.06
CA ALA A 92 9.99 -25.71 6.90
C ALA A 92 10.88 -24.53 6.50
N ILE A 93 10.30 -23.32 6.40
CA ILE A 93 11.03 -22.06 6.15
C ILE A 93 11.13 -21.26 7.44
N ALA A 94 9.98 -20.81 7.94
CA ALA A 94 9.92 -19.91 9.07
C ALA A 94 8.59 -20.04 9.83
N PRO A 95 8.59 -19.83 11.15
CA PRO A 95 7.36 -19.56 11.88
C PRO A 95 6.81 -18.20 11.44
N VAL A 96 5.49 -18.10 11.30
CA VAL A 96 4.78 -16.88 10.96
C VAL A 96 3.61 -16.65 11.89
N ARG A 97 3.13 -15.42 11.98
CA ARG A 97 1.92 -15.08 12.72
C ARG A 97 0.85 -14.59 11.74
N LEU A 98 -0.41 -14.84 12.05
CA LEU A 98 -1.50 -14.12 11.41
C LEU A 98 -1.55 -12.70 11.97
N SER A 99 -1.96 -11.73 11.15
CA SER A 99 -2.22 -10.38 11.66
C SER A 99 -3.32 -10.42 12.73
N PRO A 100 -3.24 -9.60 13.79
CA PRO A 100 -4.33 -9.49 14.74
C PRO A 100 -5.62 -9.04 14.05
N ARG A 101 -6.73 -9.74 14.33
CA ARG A 101 -8.04 -9.30 13.87
C ARG A 101 -8.69 -8.46 14.97
N PRO A 102 -8.92 -7.17 14.73
CA PRO A 102 -9.53 -6.32 15.74
C PRO A 102 -11.02 -6.63 15.91
N SER A 103 -11.58 -6.38 17.11
CA SER A 103 -12.98 -6.62 17.40
C SER A 103 -13.91 -5.66 16.66
N TRP A 104 -13.42 -4.48 16.28
CA TRP A 104 -14.21 -3.53 15.49
C TRP A 104 -14.59 -4.06 14.09
N TYR A 105 -13.90 -5.09 13.57
CA TYR A 105 -14.27 -5.75 12.32
C TYR A 105 -15.65 -6.43 12.39
N ASP A 106 -16.13 -6.75 13.57
CA ASP A 106 -17.44 -7.35 13.80
C ASP A 106 -18.51 -6.33 14.18
N ARG A 107 -18.17 -5.05 14.24
CA ARG A 107 -19.10 -3.96 14.57
C ARG A 107 -19.69 -3.28 13.34
N THR A 108 -20.79 -2.60 13.57
CA THR A 108 -21.41 -1.68 12.61
C THR A 108 -21.27 -0.23 13.09
N THR A 109 -21.30 0.70 12.15
CA THR A 109 -21.41 2.13 12.44
C THR A 109 -22.82 2.46 12.98
N ALA A 110 -23.02 3.66 13.49
CA ALA A 110 -24.34 4.14 13.94
C ALA A 110 -25.39 4.09 12.83
N SER A 111 -24.99 4.13 11.56
CA SER A 111 -25.88 3.95 10.40
C SER A 111 -26.25 2.48 10.12
N GLY A 112 -25.68 1.51 10.88
CA GLY A 112 -25.90 0.08 10.67
C GLY A 112 -24.99 -0.57 9.62
N ARG A 113 -24.02 0.18 9.06
CA ARG A 113 -23.10 -0.35 8.03
C ARG A 113 -21.92 -1.08 8.69
N PRO A 114 -21.52 -2.29 8.24
CA PRO A 114 -20.34 -2.97 8.74
C PRO A 114 -19.10 -2.08 8.63
N MET A 115 -18.31 -1.96 9.70
CA MET A 115 -17.15 -1.07 9.74
C MET A 115 -16.08 -1.48 8.72
N THR A 116 -15.95 -2.77 8.42
CA THR A 116 -15.04 -3.31 7.39
C THR A 116 -15.38 -2.84 5.97
N ARG A 117 -16.63 -2.43 5.72
CA ARG A 117 -17.02 -1.83 4.44
C ARG A 117 -16.66 -0.35 4.31
N ILE A 118 -16.24 0.28 5.40
CA ILE A 118 -15.77 1.67 5.42
C ILE A 118 -14.25 1.74 5.27
N GLY A 119 -13.53 0.90 5.99
CA GLY A 119 -12.08 0.84 5.93
C GLY A 119 -11.54 -0.45 6.50
N THR A 120 -10.33 -0.81 6.12
CA THR A 120 -9.65 -2.02 6.60
C THR A 120 -8.19 -1.70 6.91
N LEU A 121 -7.62 -2.45 7.84
CA LEU A 121 -6.18 -2.40 8.09
C LEU A 121 -5.42 -2.99 6.90
N GLN A 122 -4.26 -2.41 6.62
CA GLN A 122 -3.29 -2.91 5.64
C GLN A 122 -1.91 -2.91 6.29
N GLY A 123 -1.66 -3.92 7.12
CA GLY A 123 -0.62 -3.88 8.12
C GLY A 123 -1.09 -3.11 9.35
N THR A 124 -0.39 -2.03 9.73
CA THR A 124 -0.70 -1.24 10.93
C THR A 124 -1.35 0.11 10.64
N TYR A 125 -1.77 0.37 9.42
CA TYR A 125 -2.49 1.58 9.06
C TYR A 125 -3.90 1.29 8.53
N LEU A 126 -4.77 2.29 8.60
CA LEU A 126 -6.12 2.21 8.05
C LEU A 126 -6.14 2.77 6.64
N GLY A 127 -6.56 1.97 5.73
CA GLY A 127 -6.80 2.43 4.40
C GLY A 127 -8.30 2.60 4.10
N ILE A 128 -8.67 3.66 3.38
CA ILE A 128 -10.04 4.00 3.00
C ILE A 128 -10.09 4.35 1.52
N TYR A 129 -10.80 3.55 0.73
CA TYR A 129 -11.15 3.98 -0.61
C TYR A 129 -12.37 4.91 -0.51
N GLN A 130 -12.17 6.19 -0.77
CA GLN A 130 -13.23 7.18 -0.64
C GLN A 130 -13.83 7.50 -2.00
N ALA A 131 -15.13 7.50 -2.07
CA ALA A 131 -15.99 7.78 -3.20
C ALA A 131 -16.42 6.55 -4.05
N LYS A 132 -17.16 6.82 -5.11
CA LYS A 132 -17.71 5.84 -6.06
C LYS A 132 -16.63 5.17 -6.92
N VAL A 133 -17.02 4.20 -7.71
CA VAL A 133 -16.14 3.51 -8.66
C VAL A 133 -15.45 4.53 -9.58
N CYS A 134 -14.17 4.31 -9.85
CA CYS A 134 -13.39 5.07 -10.83
C CYS A 134 -14.13 5.12 -12.18
N GLU A 135 -14.27 6.28 -12.77
CA GLU A 135 -15.04 6.48 -14.01
C GLU A 135 -14.45 5.72 -15.21
N TYR A 136 -13.16 5.42 -15.20
CA TYR A 136 -12.56 4.55 -16.21
C TYR A 136 -13.16 3.13 -16.26
N TRP A 137 -13.76 2.66 -15.15
CA TRP A 137 -14.51 1.42 -15.09
C TRP A 137 -15.94 1.55 -15.62
N THR A 138 -16.50 2.74 -15.63
CA THR A 138 -17.90 3.01 -15.99
C THR A 138 -18.04 3.74 -17.32
N ALA A 139 -16.92 4.20 -17.91
CA ALA A 139 -16.90 4.90 -19.18
C ALA A 139 -17.60 4.08 -20.29
N LYS A 140 -18.34 4.76 -21.12
CA LYS A 140 -19.10 4.15 -22.25
C LYS A 140 -18.67 4.79 -23.56
N PRO A 141 -18.70 4.06 -24.70
CA PRO A 141 -19.20 2.69 -24.85
C PRO A 141 -18.23 1.60 -24.35
N GLU A 142 -16.95 1.90 -24.15
CA GLU A 142 -15.94 0.93 -23.73
C GLU A 142 -15.26 1.40 -22.44
N ARG A 143 -14.89 0.44 -21.61
CA ARG A 143 -14.11 0.71 -20.41
C ARG A 143 -12.67 1.04 -20.79
N VAL A 144 -12.13 2.09 -20.16
CA VAL A 144 -10.73 2.53 -20.31
C VAL A 144 -9.94 2.37 -19.01
N ASN A 145 -10.36 1.41 -18.17
CA ASN A 145 -9.72 1.11 -16.88
C ASN A 145 -8.27 0.62 -17.06
N CYS A 146 -7.47 0.81 -16.02
CA CYS A 146 -6.17 0.15 -15.94
C CYS A 146 -6.39 -1.37 -15.95
N LYS A 147 -5.74 -2.08 -16.86
CA LYS A 147 -6.02 -3.50 -17.16
C LYS A 147 -5.74 -4.47 -16.01
N PHE A 148 -4.92 -4.05 -15.04
CA PHE A 148 -4.59 -4.80 -13.83
C PHE A 148 -5.48 -4.46 -12.62
N CYS A 149 -6.29 -3.40 -12.69
CA CYS A 149 -7.01 -2.85 -11.54
C CYS A 149 -8.30 -3.63 -11.26
N SER A 150 -8.58 -3.92 -10.00
CA SER A 150 -9.79 -4.62 -9.54
C SER A 150 -10.80 -3.73 -8.82
N VAL A 151 -10.62 -2.41 -8.80
CA VAL A 151 -11.47 -1.49 -8.01
C VAL A 151 -12.95 -1.60 -8.37
N GLY A 152 -13.27 -1.75 -9.64
CA GLY A 152 -14.65 -1.91 -10.09
C GLY A 152 -15.30 -3.26 -9.75
N LEU A 153 -14.51 -4.22 -9.26
CA LEU A 153 -15.00 -5.52 -8.81
C LEU A 153 -15.27 -5.54 -7.29
N ASN A 154 -14.64 -4.65 -6.54
CA ASN A 154 -14.66 -4.65 -5.08
C ASN A 154 -15.63 -3.62 -4.51
N LEU A 155 -15.70 -2.46 -5.14
CA LEU A 155 -16.51 -1.35 -4.65
C LEU A 155 -18.02 -1.64 -4.83
N GLY A 156 -18.80 -1.36 -3.81
CA GLY A 156 -20.20 -1.75 -3.74
C GLY A 156 -20.43 -3.19 -3.24
N VAL A 157 -19.40 -4.04 -3.28
CA VAL A 157 -19.45 -5.44 -2.82
C VAL A 157 -18.77 -5.59 -1.46
N ASP A 158 -17.45 -5.54 -1.41
CA ASP A 158 -16.67 -5.70 -0.17
C ASP A 158 -16.42 -4.34 0.51
N ASP A 159 -16.35 -3.28 -0.27
CA ASP A 159 -16.13 -1.90 0.16
C ASP A 159 -17.37 -1.05 -0.21
N ALA A 160 -17.80 -0.15 0.64
CA ALA A 160 -18.93 0.70 0.35
C ALA A 160 -18.55 1.74 -0.73
N ASP A 161 -19.49 2.01 -1.63
CA ASP A 161 -19.34 2.99 -2.71
C ASP A 161 -19.50 4.44 -2.25
N GLU A 162 -20.25 4.66 -1.17
CA GLU A 162 -20.41 5.95 -0.52
C GLU A 162 -20.19 5.80 1.00
N LYS A 163 -19.46 6.74 1.58
CA LYS A 163 -19.13 6.76 3.00
C LYS A 163 -19.33 8.17 3.55
N SER A 164 -20.12 8.32 4.58
CA SER A 164 -20.28 9.63 5.24
C SER A 164 -19.04 9.96 6.10
N VAL A 165 -18.85 11.26 6.37
CA VAL A 165 -17.77 11.70 7.27
C VAL A 165 -17.93 11.12 8.68
N ALA A 166 -19.18 10.95 9.15
CA ALA A 166 -19.46 10.36 10.45
C ALA A 166 -19.02 8.89 10.52
N GLU A 167 -19.42 8.08 9.55
CA GLU A 167 -19.02 6.65 9.47
C GLU A 167 -17.49 6.48 9.42
N VAL A 168 -16.81 7.28 8.59
CA VAL A 168 -15.36 7.24 8.50
C VAL A 168 -14.72 7.57 9.85
N LEU A 169 -15.21 8.62 10.54
CA LEU A 169 -14.65 8.97 11.87
C LEU A 169 -14.90 7.90 12.93
N GLU A 170 -16.05 7.23 12.90
CA GLU A 170 -16.32 6.10 13.81
C GLU A 170 -15.30 4.99 13.60
N VAL A 171 -15.04 4.61 12.34
CA VAL A 171 -14.07 3.56 12.02
C VAL A 171 -12.63 3.98 12.34
N VAL A 172 -12.26 5.23 12.04
CA VAL A 172 -10.91 5.75 12.36
C VAL A 172 -10.69 5.77 13.87
N ARG A 173 -11.69 6.17 14.69
CA ARG A 173 -11.60 6.11 16.15
C ARG A 173 -11.44 4.68 16.65
N ALA A 174 -12.28 3.76 16.17
CA ALA A 174 -12.20 2.35 16.54
C ALA A 174 -10.83 1.74 16.19
N ALA A 175 -10.31 2.02 15.01
CA ALA A 175 -9.00 1.56 14.57
C ALA A 175 -7.85 2.19 15.38
N ARG A 176 -7.94 3.49 15.73
CA ARG A 176 -6.97 4.14 16.61
C ARG A 176 -6.96 3.52 18.01
N ASP A 177 -8.14 3.41 18.61
CA ASP A 177 -8.26 3.05 20.04
C ASP A 177 -7.98 1.56 20.28
N GLU A 178 -8.28 0.69 19.31
CA GLU A 178 -8.15 -0.75 19.45
C GLU A 178 -6.91 -1.32 18.72
N SER A 179 -6.57 -0.77 17.55
CA SER A 179 -5.46 -1.27 16.73
C SER A 179 -4.22 -0.36 16.78
N GLY A 180 -4.28 0.79 17.44
CA GLY A 180 -3.14 1.69 17.62
C GLY A 180 -2.62 2.30 16.33
N ILE A 181 -3.49 2.50 15.33
CA ILE A 181 -3.07 3.14 14.08
C ILE A 181 -2.59 4.56 14.31
N THR A 182 -1.57 4.94 13.58
CA THR A 182 -1.02 6.31 13.56
C THR A 182 -1.32 7.03 12.25
N TYR A 183 -1.75 6.28 11.24
CA TYR A 183 -1.88 6.76 9.88
C TYR A 183 -3.16 6.25 9.21
N VAL A 184 -3.81 7.15 8.47
CA VAL A 184 -4.96 6.86 7.59
C VAL A 184 -4.59 7.22 6.17
N ASP A 185 -4.81 6.31 5.24
CA ASP A 185 -4.56 6.53 3.81
C ASP A 185 -5.87 6.53 3.04
N PHE A 186 -6.14 7.63 2.34
CA PHE A 186 -7.27 7.74 1.44
C PHE A 186 -6.87 7.44 0.00
N ASN A 187 -7.60 6.56 -0.65
CA ASN A 187 -7.44 6.25 -2.06
C ASN A 187 -8.70 6.65 -2.82
N THR A 188 -8.54 7.20 -4.01
CA THR A 188 -9.63 7.50 -4.93
C THR A 188 -9.33 7.00 -6.34
N GLY A 189 -10.39 6.86 -7.16
CA GLY A 189 -10.26 6.74 -8.60
C GLY A 189 -10.21 8.09 -9.29
N HIS A 190 -10.36 8.06 -10.61
CA HIS A 190 -10.58 9.24 -11.44
C HIS A 190 -12.09 9.59 -11.43
N TYR A 191 -12.38 10.89 -11.35
CA TYR A 191 -13.74 11.47 -11.44
C TYR A 191 -13.69 12.74 -12.26
N ASP A 192 -14.71 12.94 -13.11
CA ASP A 192 -14.83 14.12 -13.95
C ASP A 192 -14.73 15.42 -13.15
N GLY A 193 -14.06 16.41 -13.73
CA GLY A 193 -13.86 17.71 -13.11
C GLY A 193 -12.84 17.72 -11.97
N ASP A 194 -12.01 16.67 -11.83
CA ASP A 194 -10.96 16.56 -10.81
C ASP A 194 -11.49 16.77 -9.35
N THR A 195 -12.72 16.34 -9.07
CA THR A 195 -13.40 16.60 -7.79
C THR A 195 -12.91 15.77 -6.61
N TYR A 196 -11.98 14.83 -6.82
CA TYR A 196 -11.52 13.89 -5.78
C TYR A 196 -10.84 14.57 -4.58
N LEU A 197 -10.16 15.71 -4.75
CA LEU A 197 -9.58 16.44 -3.62
C LEU A 197 -10.65 17.14 -2.77
N ASP A 198 -11.71 17.65 -3.40
CA ASP A 198 -12.83 18.24 -2.68
C ASP A 198 -13.60 17.18 -1.88
N LEU A 199 -13.78 15.99 -2.46
CA LEU A 199 -14.37 14.85 -1.76
C LEU A 199 -13.61 14.46 -0.51
N LEU A 200 -12.27 14.53 -0.53
CA LEU A 200 -11.43 14.15 0.61
C LEU A 200 -11.35 15.21 1.70
N THR A 201 -11.46 16.48 1.35
CA THR A 201 -11.26 17.62 2.25
C THR A 201 -12.05 17.54 3.57
N PRO A 202 -13.36 17.19 3.60
CA PRO A 202 -14.13 17.10 4.86
C PRO A 202 -13.58 16.04 5.83
N TYR A 203 -13.17 14.89 5.31
CA TYR A 203 -12.63 13.79 6.11
C TYR A 203 -11.27 14.16 6.72
N ILE A 204 -10.37 14.68 5.88
CA ILE A 204 -9.02 15.12 6.30
C ILE A 204 -9.13 16.14 7.42
N ARG A 205 -9.95 17.18 7.23
CA ARG A 205 -10.16 18.25 8.23
C ARG A 205 -10.63 17.72 9.57
N ARG A 206 -11.57 16.78 9.56
CA ARG A 206 -12.12 16.19 10.79
C ARG A 206 -11.12 15.28 11.48
N ILE A 207 -10.42 14.41 10.74
CA ILE A 207 -9.38 13.52 11.30
C ILE A 207 -8.25 14.33 11.90
N LYS A 208 -7.73 15.32 11.19
CA LYS A 208 -6.65 16.17 11.70
C LYS A 208 -7.04 16.92 12.96
N ARG A 209 -8.23 17.52 12.97
CA ARG A 209 -8.70 18.30 14.11
C ARG A 209 -9.04 17.47 15.35
N GLU A 210 -9.66 16.29 15.16
CA GLU A 210 -10.25 15.52 16.27
C GLU A 210 -9.34 14.39 16.75
N LEU A 211 -8.46 13.88 15.90
CA LEU A 211 -7.68 12.68 16.20
C LEU A 211 -6.17 12.88 16.07
N GLY A 212 -5.73 13.93 15.38
CA GLY A 212 -4.31 14.25 15.20
C GLY A 212 -3.49 13.22 14.41
N LEU A 213 -4.14 12.25 13.78
CA LEU A 213 -3.47 11.18 13.04
C LEU A 213 -2.78 11.73 11.78
N LEU A 214 -1.76 11.01 11.34
CA LEU A 214 -1.17 11.24 10.03
C LEU A 214 -2.17 10.87 8.95
N VAL A 215 -2.22 11.66 7.88
CA VAL A 215 -3.14 11.46 6.76
C VAL A 215 -2.37 11.45 5.45
N GLY A 216 -2.59 10.43 4.64
CA GLY A 216 -2.15 10.34 3.26
C GLY A 216 -3.30 10.38 2.27
N VAL A 217 -3.01 10.81 1.06
CA VAL A 217 -3.92 10.75 -0.07
C VAL A 217 -3.23 10.16 -1.29
N GLN A 218 -3.92 9.26 -1.96
CA GLN A 218 -3.48 8.57 -3.16
C GLN A 218 -4.54 8.80 -4.24
N THR A 219 -4.24 9.71 -5.15
CA THR A 219 -5.20 10.24 -6.13
C THR A 219 -4.56 10.35 -7.53
N PRO A 220 -5.36 10.49 -8.59
CA PRO A 220 -4.85 11.03 -9.84
C PRO A 220 -4.20 12.41 -9.64
N PRO A 221 -3.34 12.89 -10.56
CA PRO A 221 -2.77 14.22 -10.48
C PRO A 221 -3.84 15.27 -10.84
N HIS A 222 -4.07 16.23 -9.95
CA HIS A 222 -4.99 17.33 -10.22
C HIS A 222 -4.38 18.28 -11.27
N ARG A 223 -5.21 18.78 -12.22
CA ARG A 223 -4.73 19.70 -13.26
C ARG A 223 -4.24 21.02 -12.68
N ASP A 224 -4.90 21.52 -11.65
CA ASP A 224 -4.43 22.66 -10.87
C ASP A 224 -3.54 22.13 -9.71
N LEU A 225 -2.23 22.25 -9.86
CA LEU A 225 -1.26 21.77 -8.88
C LEU A 225 -1.26 22.58 -7.57
N ASP A 226 -1.78 23.82 -7.56
CA ASP A 226 -1.85 24.63 -6.33
C ASP A 226 -2.81 24.02 -5.29
N ARG A 227 -3.74 23.15 -5.71
CA ARG A 227 -4.59 22.36 -4.79
C ARG A 227 -3.78 21.52 -3.80
N TYR A 228 -2.56 21.11 -4.15
CA TYR A 228 -1.68 20.39 -3.22
C TYR A 228 -1.09 21.29 -2.13
N ARG A 229 -0.99 22.62 -2.36
CA ARG A 229 -0.67 23.59 -1.30
C ARG A 229 -1.80 23.67 -0.28
N GLU A 230 -3.05 23.61 -0.74
CA GLU A 230 -4.22 23.59 0.14
C GLU A 230 -4.27 22.30 0.99
N LEU A 231 -4.03 21.14 0.37
CA LEU A 231 -3.94 19.86 1.12
C LEU A 231 -2.85 19.92 2.20
N ARG A 232 -1.70 20.49 1.88
CA ARG A 232 -0.64 20.69 2.85
C ARG A 232 -1.07 21.62 3.99
N ALA A 233 -1.75 22.71 3.68
CA ALA A 233 -2.29 23.62 4.69
C ALA A 233 -3.35 22.97 5.58
N LEU A 234 -4.08 21.97 5.09
CA LEU A 234 -5.00 21.14 5.86
C LEU A 234 -4.29 20.12 6.76
N GLY A 235 -2.96 19.97 6.64
CA GLY A 235 -2.17 19.03 7.45
C GLY A 235 -2.03 17.64 6.83
N VAL A 236 -2.27 17.46 5.53
CA VAL A 236 -1.94 16.20 4.83
C VAL A 236 -0.44 15.95 4.93
N ASN A 237 -0.06 14.72 5.21
CA ASN A 237 1.32 14.31 5.48
C ASN A 237 1.97 13.58 4.29
N ARG A 238 1.17 12.93 3.46
CA ARG A 238 1.63 12.20 2.29
C ARG A 238 0.71 12.44 1.11
N VAL A 239 1.28 12.66 -0.07
CA VAL A 239 0.58 12.56 -1.35
C VAL A 239 1.25 11.50 -2.21
N SER A 240 0.46 10.65 -2.86
CA SER A 240 0.95 9.57 -3.72
C SER A 240 0.27 9.60 -5.08
N PHE A 241 1.07 9.39 -6.11
CA PHE A 241 0.63 9.39 -7.49
C PHE A 241 0.94 8.05 -8.14
N CYS A 242 -0.11 7.28 -8.43
CA CYS A 242 -0.02 5.95 -9.02
C CYS A 242 0.03 6.06 -10.54
N PHE A 243 1.20 6.32 -11.12
CA PHE A 243 1.36 6.25 -12.57
C PHE A 243 1.63 4.80 -13.05
N GLU A 244 2.03 3.90 -12.15
CA GLU A 244 2.14 2.45 -12.28
C GLU A 244 3.25 1.98 -13.22
N ILE A 245 3.47 2.62 -14.37
CA ILE A 245 4.33 2.18 -15.47
C ILE A 245 5.10 3.37 -16.02
N PHE A 246 6.41 3.24 -16.12
CA PHE A 246 7.31 4.30 -16.60
C PHE A 246 7.58 4.22 -18.11
N ASP A 247 7.50 3.03 -18.70
CA ASP A 247 7.55 2.86 -20.15
C ASP A 247 6.29 3.43 -20.80
N ARG A 248 6.47 4.42 -21.67
CA ARG A 248 5.36 5.18 -22.27
C ARG A 248 4.45 4.34 -23.16
N ALA A 249 5.00 3.35 -23.86
CA ALA A 249 4.22 2.48 -24.73
C ALA A 249 3.36 1.53 -23.92
N ILE A 250 3.94 0.92 -22.88
CA ILE A 250 3.24 0.03 -21.96
C ILE A 250 2.23 0.81 -21.11
N PHE A 251 2.57 2.03 -20.66
CA PHE A 251 1.64 2.92 -19.95
C PHE A 251 0.38 3.19 -20.77
N ARG A 252 0.54 3.55 -22.05
CA ARG A 252 -0.60 3.78 -22.96
C ARG A 252 -1.44 2.53 -23.14
N GLU A 253 -0.81 1.37 -23.26
CA GLU A 253 -1.49 0.09 -23.46
C GLU A 253 -2.26 -0.37 -22.23
N LEU A 254 -1.64 -0.33 -21.06
CA LEU A 254 -2.18 -0.89 -19.82
C LEU A 254 -2.97 0.10 -18.96
N CYS A 255 -2.81 1.40 -19.18
CA CYS A 255 -3.51 2.46 -18.46
C CYS A 255 -4.16 3.47 -19.43
N PRO A 256 -5.03 3.02 -20.38
CA PRO A 256 -5.52 3.89 -21.45
C PRO A 256 -6.23 5.14 -20.92
N GLY A 257 -7.11 5.05 -19.93
CA GLY A 257 -7.78 6.21 -19.36
C GLY A 257 -6.81 7.22 -18.73
N LYS A 258 -5.81 6.75 -17.99
CA LYS A 258 -4.76 7.63 -17.44
C LYS A 258 -3.94 8.30 -18.53
N HIS A 259 -3.64 7.55 -19.60
CA HIS A 259 -2.88 8.07 -20.74
C HIS A 259 -3.63 9.19 -21.45
N ASP A 260 -4.91 8.95 -21.78
CA ASP A 260 -5.71 9.90 -22.56
C ASP A 260 -6.12 11.14 -21.76
N GLU A 261 -6.35 10.97 -20.45
CA GLU A 261 -6.82 12.04 -19.57
C GLU A 261 -5.68 12.97 -19.09
N TYR A 262 -4.58 12.40 -18.62
CA TYR A 262 -3.46 13.15 -18.03
C TYR A 262 -2.14 12.98 -18.77
N GLY A 263 -1.89 11.83 -19.34
CA GLY A 263 -0.58 11.43 -19.81
C GLY A 263 0.43 11.21 -18.66
N LEU A 264 1.48 10.46 -18.93
CA LEU A 264 2.54 10.20 -17.95
C LEU A 264 3.24 11.49 -17.48
N ASP A 265 3.43 12.44 -18.39
CA ASP A 265 4.16 13.68 -18.09
C ASP A 265 3.49 14.51 -16.98
N HIS A 266 2.16 14.57 -16.94
CA HIS A 266 1.46 15.30 -15.88
C HIS A 266 1.57 14.60 -14.52
N TYR A 267 1.60 13.26 -14.48
CA TYR A 267 1.92 12.52 -13.24
C TYR A 267 3.32 12.89 -12.72
N LEU A 268 4.30 12.91 -13.61
CA LEU A 268 5.68 13.27 -13.25
C LEU A 268 5.79 14.75 -12.82
N GLU A 269 5.08 15.67 -13.48
CA GLU A 269 5.02 17.07 -13.10
C GLU A 269 4.43 17.24 -11.68
N ALA A 270 3.30 16.60 -11.38
CA ALA A 270 2.67 16.64 -10.07
C ALA A 270 3.60 16.10 -8.96
N ILE A 271 4.29 14.99 -9.20
CA ILE A 271 5.29 14.46 -8.26
C ILE A 271 6.41 15.47 -8.01
N ARG A 272 6.96 16.07 -9.08
CA ARG A 272 8.03 17.08 -8.96
C ARG A 272 7.55 18.29 -8.18
N PHE A 273 6.37 18.81 -8.52
CA PHE A 273 5.77 19.95 -7.84
C PHE A 273 5.59 19.68 -6.34
N CYS A 274 4.92 18.57 -6.00
CA CYS A 274 4.65 18.19 -4.61
C CYS A 274 5.94 17.94 -3.81
N ALA A 275 6.98 17.37 -4.43
CA ALA A 275 8.28 17.18 -3.78
C ALA A 275 8.94 18.51 -3.39
N THR A 276 8.70 19.61 -4.16
CA THR A 276 9.19 20.94 -3.78
C THR A 276 8.50 21.48 -2.53
N LEU A 277 7.24 21.14 -2.32
CA LEU A 277 6.47 21.58 -1.15
C LEU A 277 7.06 21.04 0.16
N GLY A 278 7.68 19.85 0.13
CA GLY A 278 8.35 19.25 1.29
C GLY A 278 9.54 20.06 1.80
N ARG A 279 10.18 20.84 0.93
CA ARG A 279 11.39 21.63 1.24
C ARG A 279 11.09 22.98 1.89
N SER A 280 9.89 23.51 1.76
CA SER A 280 9.52 24.89 2.06
C SER A 280 8.38 25.05 3.08
N GLY A 281 8.10 24.03 3.90
CA GLY A 281 6.98 24.06 4.79
C GLY A 281 7.26 24.50 6.24
N PRO A 282 6.22 24.84 7.02
CA PRO A 282 6.38 25.18 8.41
C PRO A 282 7.04 24.01 9.15
N ALA A 283 7.95 24.35 10.08
CA ALA A 283 8.57 23.36 10.95
C ALA A 283 7.47 22.72 11.83
N GLY A 284 7.20 21.44 11.62
CA GLY A 284 6.27 20.70 12.48
C GLY A 284 5.51 19.56 11.83
N GLU A 285 4.85 19.79 10.70
CA GLU A 285 4.10 18.74 10.00
C GLU A 285 4.94 18.11 8.88
N PRO A 286 5.13 16.78 8.89
CA PRO A 286 5.81 16.11 7.79
C PRO A 286 5.00 16.20 6.49
N TRP A 287 5.70 16.30 5.37
CA TRP A 287 5.13 16.19 4.04
C TRP A 287 6.02 15.31 3.19
N VAL A 288 5.45 14.24 2.67
CA VAL A 288 6.13 13.26 1.82
C VAL A 288 5.38 13.14 0.49
N THR A 289 6.12 13.09 -0.59
CA THR A 289 5.58 12.81 -1.93
C THR A 289 6.04 11.43 -2.38
N ASN A 290 5.12 10.62 -2.86
CA ASN A 290 5.40 9.31 -3.44
C ASN A 290 5.07 9.26 -4.92
N GLY A 291 5.92 8.57 -5.69
CA GLY A 291 5.60 8.05 -7.01
C GLY A 291 5.40 6.54 -6.89
N GLU A 292 4.28 6.05 -7.40
CA GLU A 292 3.90 4.66 -7.23
C GLU A 292 3.92 3.91 -8.55
N ILE A 293 4.65 2.77 -8.58
CA ILE A 293 4.81 1.89 -9.75
C ILE A 293 4.49 0.45 -9.38
N ILE A 294 4.20 -0.36 -10.42
CA ILE A 294 3.96 -1.79 -10.28
C ILE A 294 5.06 -2.55 -11.02
N ALA A 295 6.01 -3.09 -10.29
CA ALA A 295 7.07 -3.94 -10.84
C ALA A 295 6.48 -5.27 -11.36
N GLY A 296 6.94 -5.69 -12.53
CA GLY A 296 6.47 -6.89 -13.22
C GLY A 296 5.45 -6.63 -14.34
N LEU A 297 5.00 -5.38 -14.54
CA LEU A 297 4.22 -4.96 -15.71
C LEU A 297 5.08 -4.44 -16.86
N GLU A 298 6.31 -4.05 -16.56
CA GLU A 298 7.30 -3.56 -17.51
C GLU A 298 8.66 -4.22 -17.25
N PRO A 299 9.63 -4.12 -18.16
CA PRO A 299 10.97 -4.66 -17.92
C PRO A 299 11.60 -4.08 -16.63
N PRO A 300 12.36 -4.87 -15.85
CA PRO A 300 12.97 -4.43 -14.60
C PRO A 300 13.78 -3.14 -14.72
N GLU A 301 14.46 -2.95 -15.85
CA GLU A 301 15.26 -1.77 -16.14
C GLU A 301 14.39 -0.50 -16.24
N SER A 302 13.15 -0.63 -16.68
CA SER A 302 12.21 0.50 -16.72
C SER A 302 11.76 0.90 -15.33
N SER A 303 11.41 -0.07 -14.49
CA SER A 303 11.11 0.17 -13.07
C SER A 303 12.30 0.79 -12.32
N ILE A 304 13.54 0.37 -12.62
CA ILE A 304 14.76 0.97 -12.07
C ILE A 304 14.90 2.44 -12.50
N ARG A 305 14.67 2.75 -13.79
CA ARG A 305 14.67 4.16 -14.27
C ARG A 305 13.57 4.99 -13.60
N ALA A 306 12.40 4.43 -13.34
CA ALA A 306 11.34 5.08 -12.59
C ALA A 306 11.81 5.45 -11.17
N ILE A 307 12.43 4.50 -10.46
CA ILE A 307 13.00 4.71 -9.12
C ILE A 307 14.05 5.82 -9.15
N ASP A 308 14.96 5.81 -10.12
CA ASP A 308 15.97 6.86 -10.28
C ASP A 308 15.34 8.23 -10.48
N TRP A 309 14.33 8.30 -11.34
CA TRP A 309 13.64 9.56 -11.62
C TRP A 309 12.89 10.06 -10.37
N ILE A 310 12.09 9.21 -9.70
CA ILE A 310 11.32 9.59 -8.51
C ILE A 310 12.25 10.10 -7.42
N THR A 311 13.33 9.35 -7.13
CA THR A 311 14.28 9.75 -6.08
C THR A 311 15.06 11.00 -6.45
N SER A 312 15.33 11.26 -7.75
CA SER A 312 16.05 12.45 -8.23
C SER A 312 15.32 13.75 -7.94
N VAL A 313 13.99 13.74 -7.92
CA VAL A 313 13.16 14.92 -7.59
C VAL A 313 12.93 15.07 -6.09
N GLY A 314 13.36 14.10 -5.27
CA GLY A 314 13.21 14.10 -3.81
C GLY A 314 11.91 13.45 -3.33
N ALA A 315 11.23 12.69 -4.17
CA ALA A 315 10.10 11.86 -3.82
C ALA A 315 10.56 10.44 -3.42
N ILE A 316 9.72 9.71 -2.70
CA ILE A 316 9.98 8.33 -2.28
C ILE A 316 9.22 7.38 -3.21
N PRO A 317 9.89 6.41 -3.87
CA PRO A 317 9.18 5.41 -4.65
C PRO A 317 8.38 4.47 -3.76
N THR A 318 7.14 4.17 -4.18
CA THR A 318 6.36 3.02 -3.69
C THR A 318 6.32 2.00 -4.83
N VAL A 319 6.79 0.79 -4.57
CA VAL A 319 6.88 -0.25 -5.59
C VAL A 319 6.00 -1.42 -5.20
N CYS A 320 4.87 -1.57 -5.91
CA CYS A 320 3.99 -2.73 -5.81
C CYS A 320 4.55 -3.88 -6.66
N VAL A 321 4.16 -5.11 -6.35
CA VAL A 321 4.40 -6.28 -7.19
C VAL A 321 3.14 -6.60 -7.97
N PHE A 322 3.24 -6.76 -9.28
CA PHE A 322 2.12 -7.13 -10.13
C PHE A 322 1.50 -8.46 -9.65
N ARG A 323 0.17 -8.48 -9.59
CA ARG A 323 -0.62 -9.69 -9.32
C ARG A 323 -1.67 -9.85 -10.41
N PRO A 324 -1.74 -10.98 -11.11
CA PRO A 324 -2.81 -11.28 -12.07
C PRO A 324 -4.09 -11.60 -11.30
N LEU A 325 -4.89 -10.57 -11.00
CA LEU A 325 -6.09 -10.66 -10.18
C LEU A 325 -7.26 -11.24 -10.96
N THR A 326 -8.00 -12.15 -10.33
CA THR A 326 -9.21 -12.73 -10.92
C THR A 326 -10.24 -11.63 -11.24
N GLY A 327 -10.75 -11.66 -12.48
CA GLY A 327 -11.75 -10.70 -12.97
C GLY A 327 -11.18 -9.44 -13.62
N THR A 328 -9.87 -9.20 -13.56
CA THR A 328 -9.21 -8.13 -14.31
C THR A 328 -8.84 -8.57 -15.73
N ASP A 329 -8.51 -7.61 -16.61
CA ASP A 329 -8.12 -7.91 -17.98
C ASP A 329 -6.80 -8.72 -18.06
N LEU A 330 -5.94 -8.60 -17.02
CA LEU A 330 -4.70 -9.35 -16.88
C LEU A 330 -4.79 -10.58 -15.98
N ALA A 331 -6.00 -11.10 -15.71
CA ALA A 331 -6.21 -12.26 -14.82
C ALA A 331 -5.48 -13.54 -15.23
N THR A 332 -5.12 -13.67 -16.52
CA THR A 332 -4.42 -14.83 -17.08
C THR A 332 -2.96 -14.56 -17.39
N ALA A 333 -2.48 -13.34 -17.13
CA ALA A 333 -1.07 -13.02 -17.32
C ALA A 333 -0.20 -13.82 -16.32
N PRO A 334 1.03 -14.17 -16.66
CA PRO A 334 1.93 -14.82 -15.70
C PRO A 334 2.28 -13.86 -14.57
N PRO A 335 2.41 -14.35 -13.32
CA PRO A 335 2.97 -13.56 -12.26
C PRO A 335 4.45 -13.24 -12.53
N PRO A 336 5.00 -12.15 -11.99
CA PRO A 336 6.41 -11.83 -12.17
C PRO A 336 7.30 -12.86 -11.48
N ARG A 337 8.52 -13.00 -11.98
CA ARG A 337 9.52 -13.88 -11.36
C ARG A 337 10.29 -13.09 -10.30
N THR A 338 10.52 -13.71 -9.15
CA THR A 338 11.25 -13.11 -8.04
C THR A 338 12.65 -12.66 -8.45
N GLU A 339 13.33 -13.48 -9.28
CA GLU A 339 14.68 -13.21 -9.76
C GLU A 339 14.78 -11.91 -10.56
N ASP A 340 13.75 -11.58 -11.33
CA ASP A 340 13.67 -10.36 -12.13
C ASP A 340 13.38 -9.12 -11.25
N LEU A 341 12.72 -9.30 -10.11
CA LEU A 341 12.35 -8.21 -9.22
C LEU A 341 13.40 -7.90 -8.14
N VAL A 342 14.22 -8.87 -7.73
CA VAL A 342 15.28 -8.63 -6.73
C VAL A 342 16.18 -7.44 -7.07
N PRO A 343 16.64 -7.23 -8.32
CA PRO A 343 17.40 -6.03 -8.68
C PRO A 343 16.63 -4.73 -8.49
N VAL A 344 15.32 -4.71 -8.79
CA VAL A 344 14.46 -3.54 -8.64
C VAL A 344 14.35 -3.13 -7.17
N PHE A 345 14.04 -4.08 -6.28
CA PHE A 345 13.88 -3.81 -4.84
C PHE A 345 15.21 -3.53 -4.13
N ARG A 346 16.30 -4.11 -4.59
CA ARG A 346 17.66 -3.73 -4.16
C ARG A 346 17.92 -2.27 -4.50
N HIS A 347 17.67 -1.89 -5.74
CA HIS A 347 17.87 -0.52 -6.23
C HIS A 347 16.96 0.48 -5.51
N LEU A 348 15.73 0.09 -5.19
CA LEU A 348 14.81 0.90 -4.39
C LEU A 348 15.43 1.38 -3.07
N TYR A 349 16.03 0.46 -2.32
CA TYR A 349 16.73 0.81 -1.08
C TYR A 349 17.97 1.69 -1.35
N GLU A 350 18.81 1.28 -2.29
CA GLU A 350 20.07 1.96 -2.59
C GLU A 350 19.83 3.40 -3.05
N ALA A 351 18.90 3.63 -3.97
CA ALA A 351 18.57 4.95 -4.48
C ALA A 351 18.02 5.88 -3.39
N CYS A 352 17.12 5.37 -2.53
CA CYS A 352 16.61 6.14 -1.40
C CYS A 352 17.74 6.52 -0.42
N MET A 353 18.62 5.57 -0.10
CA MET A 353 19.74 5.81 0.81
C MET A 353 20.77 6.76 0.19
N GLU A 354 21.08 6.63 -1.08
CA GLU A 354 22.04 7.52 -1.78
C GLU A 354 21.56 8.96 -1.81
N ARG A 355 20.27 9.18 -1.98
CA ARG A 355 19.64 10.51 -1.98
C ARG A 355 19.32 11.04 -0.57
N GLY A 356 19.45 10.20 0.48
CA GLY A 356 19.17 10.58 1.87
C GLY A 356 17.70 10.85 2.14
N LEU A 357 16.81 10.12 1.47
CA LEU A 357 15.37 10.24 1.65
C LEU A 357 14.93 9.68 3.02
N PRO A 358 13.87 10.25 3.64
CA PRO A 358 13.43 9.89 5.00
C PRO A 358 12.57 8.61 5.00
N ILE A 359 13.15 7.47 4.59
CA ILE A 359 12.49 6.17 4.60
C ILE A 359 12.40 5.61 6.02
N GLY A 360 11.33 4.85 6.35
CA GLY A 360 11.14 4.21 7.64
C GLY A 360 10.97 5.17 8.83
N CYS A 361 10.54 6.42 8.60
CA CYS A 361 10.46 7.42 9.66
C CYS A 361 9.07 7.58 10.29
N ALA A 362 8.01 7.09 9.63
CA ALA A 362 6.66 7.21 10.16
C ALA A 362 6.43 6.25 11.35
N PRO A 363 5.90 6.74 12.49
CA PRO A 363 5.73 5.91 13.68
C PRO A 363 4.67 4.84 13.46
N ASN A 364 4.97 3.58 13.79
CA ASN A 364 4.07 2.43 13.70
C ASN A 364 3.39 2.28 12.32
N VAL A 365 4.11 2.51 11.22
CA VAL A 365 3.58 2.30 9.86
C VAL A 365 4.30 1.10 9.21
N HIS A 366 3.65 -0.05 9.25
CA HIS A 366 4.05 -1.26 8.53
C HIS A 366 3.02 -1.51 7.42
N VAL A 367 3.49 -1.67 6.19
CA VAL A 367 2.62 -1.85 5.02
C VAL A 367 2.64 -3.30 4.57
N SER A 368 1.47 -3.94 4.56
CA SER A 368 1.39 -5.35 4.15
C SER A 368 1.37 -5.55 2.64
N LEU A 369 0.99 -4.55 1.86
CA LEU A 369 0.77 -4.65 0.41
C LEU A 369 2.02 -4.43 -0.44
N VAL A 370 3.06 -3.81 0.12
CA VAL A 370 4.30 -3.49 -0.59
C VAL A 370 5.52 -3.85 0.25
N LEU A 371 6.65 -4.01 -0.40
CA LEU A 371 7.95 -4.09 0.26
C LEU A 371 8.51 -2.66 0.36
N LEU A 372 8.54 -2.11 1.58
CA LEU A 372 9.02 -0.75 1.82
C LEU A 372 10.52 -0.61 1.53
N PRO A 373 11.01 0.58 1.13
CA PRO A 373 12.43 0.78 0.84
C PRO A 373 13.35 0.33 1.98
N GLU A 374 13.02 0.64 3.24
CA GLU A 374 13.80 0.24 4.43
C GLU A 374 13.83 -1.27 4.66
N GLU A 375 12.76 -1.98 4.30
CA GLU A 375 12.67 -3.44 4.39
C GLU A 375 13.60 -4.12 3.37
N CYS A 376 13.87 -3.45 2.24
CA CYS A 376 14.76 -3.96 1.19
C CYS A 376 16.25 -3.96 1.56
N ARG A 377 16.62 -3.45 2.74
CA ARG A 377 18.03 -3.37 3.20
C ARG A 377 18.79 -4.69 3.07
N SER A 378 18.15 -5.81 3.38
CA SER A 378 18.79 -7.13 3.34
C SER A 378 19.00 -7.66 1.92
N LEU A 379 18.40 -7.04 0.89
CA LEU A 379 18.64 -7.35 -0.51
C LEU A 379 19.90 -6.67 -1.05
N SER A 380 20.45 -5.67 -0.34
CA SER A 380 21.64 -4.92 -0.76
C SER A 380 22.88 -5.37 0.02
N SER A 381 24.01 -5.47 -0.69
CA SER A 381 25.33 -5.62 -0.07
C SER A 381 25.92 -4.30 0.41
N ARG A 382 25.40 -3.15 -0.08
CA ARG A 382 25.87 -1.82 0.29
C ARG A 382 25.47 -1.48 1.73
N ARG A 383 26.32 -0.73 2.42
CA ARG A 383 26.08 -0.29 3.81
C ARG A 383 26.15 1.23 3.89
N TYR A 384 25.21 1.83 4.62
CA TYR A 384 25.07 3.28 4.78
C TYR A 384 25.01 3.65 6.28
N PRO A 385 26.04 3.36 7.10
CA PRO A 385 25.94 3.43 8.56
C PRO A 385 25.54 4.81 9.06
N TRP A 386 26.16 5.88 8.56
CA TRP A 386 25.87 7.25 8.96
C TRP A 386 24.46 7.71 8.55
N LYS A 387 24.01 7.32 7.37
CA LYS A 387 22.65 7.65 6.91
C LYS A 387 21.61 6.88 7.72
N SER A 388 21.84 5.62 8.03
CA SER A 388 20.98 4.80 8.88
C SER A 388 20.86 5.39 10.31
N LEU A 389 21.97 5.86 10.88
CA LEU A 389 21.93 6.53 12.19
C LEU A 389 21.11 7.83 12.14
N LYS A 390 21.30 8.62 11.08
CA LYS A 390 20.52 9.86 10.88
C LYS A 390 19.02 9.57 10.75
N LEU A 391 18.65 8.53 9.99
CA LEU A 391 17.26 8.11 9.85
C LEU A 391 16.66 7.63 11.17
N ALA A 392 17.39 6.84 11.95
CA ALA A 392 16.95 6.39 13.27
C ALA A 392 16.71 7.57 14.21
N ALA A 393 17.60 8.57 14.23
CA ALA A 393 17.42 9.79 15.02
C ALA A 393 16.20 10.61 14.55
N LEU A 394 15.98 10.70 13.25
CA LEU A 394 14.83 11.38 12.66
C LEU A 394 13.52 10.69 13.04
N ALA A 395 13.46 9.35 12.90
CA ALA A 395 12.30 8.54 13.26
C ALA A 395 11.96 8.70 14.76
N TRP A 396 12.96 8.56 15.64
CA TRP A 396 12.77 8.74 17.07
C TRP A 396 12.29 10.15 17.44
N GLY A 397 12.87 11.18 16.85
CA GLY A 397 12.45 12.57 17.06
C GLY A 397 11.03 12.84 16.56
N PHE A 398 10.63 12.20 15.45
CA PHE A 398 9.28 12.31 14.90
C PHE A 398 8.27 11.58 15.80
N GLU A 399 8.54 10.35 16.19
CA GLU A 399 7.67 9.57 17.08
C GLU A 399 7.37 10.30 18.38
N ARG A 400 8.39 10.88 19.04
CA ARG A 400 8.20 11.65 20.26
C ARG A 400 7.30 12.88 20.06
N ARG A 401 7.46 13.60 18.94
CA ARG A 401 6.60 14.76 18.64
C ARG A 401 5.17 14.34 18.39
N PHE A 402 4.99 13.30 17.57
CA PHE A 402 3.69 12.75 17.22
C PHE A 402 2.92 12.27 18.46
N THR A 403 3.57 11.50 19.35
CA THR A 403 2.97 11.02 20.60
C THR A 403 2.51 12.17 21.49
N ARG A 404 3.31 13.24 21.61
CA ARG A 404 2.91 14.44 22.38
C ARG A 404 1.72 15.17 21.75
N GLN A 405 1.69 15.26 20.43
CA GLN A 405 0.59 15.90 19.70
C GLN A 405 -0.72 15.12 19.86
N CYS A 406 -0.68 13.80 19.75
CA CYS A 406 -1.85 12.94 19.97
C CYS A 406 -2.35 13.03 21.43
N ALA A 407 -1.45 13.03 22.41
CA ALA A 407 -1.79 13.15 23.82
C ALA A 407 -2.45 14.50 24.19
N ALA A 408 -2.19 15.55 23.42
CA ALA A 408 -2.83 16.85 23.63
C ALA A 408 -4.26 16.94 23.06
N LEU A 409 -4.67 15.95 22.25
CA LEU A 409 -6.00 15.86 21.63
C LEU A 409 -6.89 14.77 22.27
N SER A 410 -6.33 13.98 23.19
CA SER A 410 -7.02 12.97 24.00
C SER A 410 -7.55 13.59 25.28
#